data_e746af3ddb868969a667408c13dcaa6b
#
_entry.id   e746af3ddb868969a667408c13dcaa6b
#
_cell.length_a   1.000
_cell.length_b   1.000
_cell.length_c   1.000
_cell.angle_alpha   90.00
_cell.angle_beta   90.00
_cell.angle_gamma   90.00
#
_symmetry.space_group_name_H-M   'P 1'
#
loop_
_entity.id
_entity.type
_entity.pdbx_description
1 polymer ?
#
loop_
_entity_poly.entity_id
_entity_poly.type
_entity_poly.pdbx_seq_one_letter_code
_entity_poly.pdbx_strand_id
1 'polypeptide(L)'
;MTLPSSTHFQPPNGYVGDVIPFEHEGTAWLFYLLDERPDAPPLKRATGMPWAVVTTTDFVTFTDKGVVLPSGGPDASDFDCYTGSVVRDEEGTLHLFYTGHNPRIKTGPDGGFKDAQVVAHATSSGDLTDWTKHPEWDFPALAGYSPEDWRDPFVFRPNADRPWQMLLATRRPDEPYRRSGVVARLESDDLVTWRDAEPIWEPHRFITQECPDVFQWDEWWYLVYSEFSDAFCTRYRIAKSPDGPWFAPADDTVDGRAFYAAKTVALGDRRYFVGWIASKEDRRDGGAWQWAGTMATLQAHQRADGTLRFDLPEGIKAAYTNEVDITARLEPVNDPAAAVGAGATTRYAAWIGPELPSEALVAVDLTLDADTRSVGVLLRTSDDGEQGYALRLEPDRNRLVLDRWPRGSTGGEQWQILGDVPHAVELERPVKLAAGAHHLEVHLDGDVCVAVVDGAVALSARLYDRPAGRVGVFVQDGVFTLDRLTVSTR
;
A
#
# COMPACT_ATOMS: atom_id res chain seq x y z
N MET A 1 21.19 -11.90 4.85
CA MET A 1 21.34 -11.22 6.18
C MET A 1 19.95 -11.11 6.76
N THR A 2 19.70 -11.64 7.94
CA THR A 2 18.40 -11.52 8.59
C THR A 2 18.35 -10.14 9.24
N LEU A 3 17.35 -9.33 8.88
CA LEU A 3 17.15 -8.01 9.49
C LEU A 3 16.33 -8.20 10.78
N PRO A 4 16.88 -7.89 11.96
CA PRO A 4 16.17 -8.07 13.21
C PRO A 4 15.14 -6.97 13.41
N SER A 5 14.03 -7.31 14.00
CA SER A 5 13.06 -6.48 14.71
C SER A 5 12.16 -5.50 13.96
N SER A 6 12.09 -5.47 12.65
CA SER A 6 11.01 -4.75 11.96
C SER A 6 10.05 -5.75 11.33
N THR A 7 8.77 -5.54 11.51
CA THR A 7 7.70 -6.28 10.83
C THR A 7 7.32 -5.64 9.51
N HIS A 8 7.95 -4.51 9.20
CA HIS A 8 7.87 -3.81 7.92
C HIS A 8 9.26 -3.61 7.37
N PHE A 9 9.53 -4.12 6.18
CA PHE A 9 10.87 -4.05 5.61
C PHE A 9 11.17 -2.66 5.02
N GLN A 10 12.34 -2.13 5.37
CA GLN A 10 12.97 -0.99 4.72
C GLN A 10 14.47 -1.25 4.56
N PRO A 11 15.06 -1.04 3.37
CA PRO A 11 16.49 -1.20 3.19
C PRO A 11 17.27 -0.17 4.02
N PRO A 12 18.47 -0.52 4.53
CA PRO A 12 19.22 0.35 5.43
C PRO A 12 19.60 1.72 4.83
N ASN A 13 19.80 1.78 3.51
CA ASN A 13 20.26 2.98 2.80
C ASN A 13 19.28 3.41 1.70
N GLY A 14 17.98 3.29 1.94
CA GLY A 14 17.00 3.66 0.92
C GLY A 14 15.57 3.42 1.33
N TYR A 15 14.72 3.42 0.34
CA TYR A 15 13.28 3.21 0.46
C TYR A 15 12.84 2.15 -0.52
N VAL A 16 11.73 1.51 -0.19
CA VAL A 16 11.06 0.54 -1.05
C VAL A 16 10.10 1.29 -1.96
N GLY A 17 10.33 1.21 -3.26
CA GLY A 17 9.33 1.55 -4.27
C GLY A 17 8.42 0.36 -4.57
N ASP A 18 7.85 0.33 -5.78
CA ASP A 18 6.87 -0.70 -6.14
C ASP A 18 7.42 -2.11 -5.91
N VAL A 19 6.57 -2.95 -5.32
CA VAL A 19 6.94 -4.33 -4.97
C VAL A 19 6.39 -5.27 -6.02
N ILE A 20 7.23 -6.20 -6.44
CA ILE A 20 6.89 -7.25 -7.41
C ILE A 20 7.01 -8.60 -6.70
N PRO A 21 5.92 -9.10 -6.13
CA PRO A 21 5.94 -10.36 -5.40
C PRO A 21 5.92 -11.55 -6.36
N PHE A 22 6.70 -12.58 -6.02
CA PHE A 22 6.72 -13.85 -6.72
C PHE A 22 6.84 -15.00 -5.70
N GLU A 23 5.97 -16.00 -5.80
CA GLU A 23 6.07 -17.20 -4.97
C GLU A 23 7.00 -18.22 -5.62
N HIS A 24 7.92 -18.74 -4.84
CA HIS A 24 8.79 -19.82 -5.26
C HIS A 24 9.10 -20.75 -4.10
N GLU A 25 8.71 -22.02 -4.24
CA GLU A 25 8.98 -23.09 -3.26
C GLU A 25 8.56 -22.76 -1.83
N GLY A 26 7.35 -22.22 -1.64
CA GLY A 26 6.80 -21.86 -0.34
C GLY A 26 7.40 -20.60 0.26
N THR A 27 8.14 -19.82 -0.53
CA THR A 27 8.76 -18.57 -0.12
C THR A 27 8.27 -17.42 -1.00
N ALA A 28 7.87 -16.32 -0.38
CA ALA A 28 7.59 -15.08 -1.08
C ALA A 28 8.92 -14.37 -1.39
N TRP A 29 9.21 -14.19 -2.66
CA TRP A 29 10.28 -13.36 -3.18
C TRP A 29 9.68 -12.00 -3.51
N LEU A 30 10.10 -10.99 -2.78
CA LEU A 30 9.58 -9.64 -2.88
C LEU A 30 10.65 -8.77 -3.53
N PHE A 31 10.62 -8.72 -4.86
CA PHE A 31 11.43 -7.77 -5.61
C PHE A 31 10.87 -6.37 -5.39
N TYR A 32 11.73 -5.36 -5.37
CA TYR A 32 11.29 -3.98 -5.19
C TYR A 32 12.23 -3.01 -5.87
N LEU A 33 11.71 -1.87 -6.27
CA LEU A 33 12.50 -0.77 -6.76
C LEU A 33 13.24 -0.14 -5.58
N LEU A 34 14.57 -0.15 -5.65
CA LEU A 34 15.40 0.45 -4.58
C LEU A 34 15.60 1.94 -4.87
N ASP A 35 14.92 2.78 -4.08
CA ASP A 35 15.07 4.23 -4.13
C ASP A 35 16.10 4.69 -3.09
N GLU A 36 17.32 4.97 -3.55
CA GLU A 36 18.40 5.51 -2.70
C GLU A 36 18.30 7.03 -2.50
N ARG A 37 17.33 7.70 -3.14
CA ARG A 37 17.10 9.15 -3.12
C ARG A 37 18.38 9.96 -3.30
N PRO A 38 19.11 9.78 -4.40
CA PRO A 38 20.31 10.52 -4.63
C PRO A 38 20.02 12.02 -4.73
N ASP A 39 20.87 12.86 -4.13
CA ASP A 39 20.74 14.33 -4.17
C ASP A 39 20.85 14.93 -5.58
N ALA A 40 21.33 14.16 -6.55
CA ALA A 40 21.47 14.59 -7.93
C ALA A 40 20.14 14.48 -8.70
N PRO A 41 19.76 15.51 -9.47
CA PRO A 41 18.62 15.42 -10.39
C PRO A 41 18.77 14.26 -11.37
N PRO A 42 17.67 13.66 -11.88
CA PRO A 42 17.70 12.46 -12.73
C PRO A 42 18.69 12.49 -13.88
N LEU A 43 18.77 13.61 -14.61
CA LEU A 43 19.71 13.78 -15.73
C LEU A 43 21.20 13.85 -15.31
N LYS A 44 21.50 14.03 -14.02
CA LYS A 44 22.87 14.13 -13.49
C LYS A 44 23.27 12.94 -12.64
N ARG A 45 22.36 12.00 -12.39
CA ARG A 45 22.69 10.79 -11.63
C ARG A 45 23.68 9.92 -12.41
N ALA A 46 24.66 9.35 -11.71
CA ALA A 46 25.62 8.41 -12.31
C ALA A 46 24.98 7.01 -12.45
N THR A 47 24.08 6.65 -11.57
CA THR A 47 23.36 5.38 -11.53
C THR A 47 21.87 5.63 -11.53
N GLY A 48 21.11 4.75 -12.18
CA GLY A 48 19.65 4.73 -12.13
C GLY A 48 19.14 3.87 -10.99
N MET A 49 17.87 3.54 -11.05
CA MET A 49 17.15 2.76 -10.03
C MET A 49 17.23 1.26 -10.36
N PRO A 50 17.82 0.43 -9.50
CA PRO A 50 17.86 -1.02 -9.66
C PRO A 50 16.67 -1.69 -8.98
N TRP A 51 16.49 -3.01 -9.23
CA TRP A 51 15.68 -3.87 -8.37
C TRP A 51 16.56 -4.57 -7.35
N ALA A 52 16.10 -4.58 -6.09
CA ALA A 52 16.61 -5.44 -5.04
C ALA A 52 15.53 -6.46 -4.64
N VAL A 53 15.89 -7.46 -3.84
CA VAL A 53 14.94 -8.48 -3.41
C VAL A 53 15.16 -8.90 -1.96
N VAL A 54 14.05 -9.11 -1.26
CA VAL A 54 14.00 -9.79 0.03
C VAL A 54 13.11 -11.01 -0.05
N THR A 55 13.35 -11.98 0.82
CA THR A 55 12.53 -13.18 0.91
C THR A 55 11.91 -13.30 2.31
N THR A 56 10.70 -13.86 2.36
CA THR A 56 9.98 -14.13 3.61
C THR A 56 9.05 -15.33 3.45
N THR A 57 8.74 -15.98 4.56
CA THR A 57 7.72 -17.04 4.66
C THR A 57 6.58 -16.66 5.60
N ASP A 58 6.70 -15.54 6.30
CA ASP A 58 5.79 -15.12 7.38
C ASP A 58 5.41 -13.63 7.35
N PHE A 59 6.03 -12.85 6.45
CA PHE A 59 5.90 -11.38 6.35
C PHE A 59 6.28 -10.62 7.64
N VAL A 60 7.11 -11.25 8.47
CA VAL A 60 7.68 -10.69 9.70
C VAL A 60 9.19 -10.72 9.65
N THR A 61 9.73 -11.85 9.17
CA THR A 61 11.16 -12.07 9.07
C THR A 61 11.59 -11.97 7.62
N PHE A 62 12.48 -11.03 7.32
CA PHE A 62 12.95 -10.80 5.96
C PHE A 62 14.43 -11.17 5.82
N THR A 63 14.77 -11.83 4.73
CA THR A 63 16.16 -12.10 4.35
C THR A 63 16.51 -11.25 3.14
N ASP A 64 17.37 -10.26 3.33
CA ASP A 64 17.87 -9.39 2.26
C ASP A 64 18.86 -10.14 1.36
N LYS A 65 18.59 -10.10 0.07
CA LYS A 65 19.46 -10.66 -0.99
C LYS A 65 20.21 -9.58 -1.76
N GLY A 66 19.90 -8.31 -1.51
CA GLY A 66 20.52 -7.16 -2.17
C GLY A 66 19.99 -6.90 -3.58
N VAL A 67 20.76 -6.16 -4.36
CA VAL A 67 20.44 -5.81 -5.75
C VAL A 67 20.62 -7.04 -6.63
N VAL A 68 19.57 -7.38 -7.39
CA VAL A 68 19.54 -8.53 -8.30
C VAL A 68 19.36 -8.16 -9.77
N LEU A 69 18.72 -7.02 -10.04
CA LEU A 69 18.65 -6.44 -11.38
C LEU A 69 19.26 -5.04 -11.34
N PRO A 70 20.55 -4.89 -11.65
CA PRO A 70 21.22 -3.59 -11.62
C PRO A 70 20.62 -2.65 -12.68
N SER A 71 20.65 -1.34 -12.43
CA SER A 71 20.32 -0.34 -13.45
C SER A 71 21.23 -0.45 -14.66
N GLY A 72 20.74 -0.08 -15.84
CA GLY A 72 21.55 0.06 -17.04
C GLY A 72 22.55 1.22 -16.96
N GLY A 73 23.47 1.25 -17.89
CA GLY A 73 24.37 2.39 -18.03
C GLY A 73 23.64 3.66 -18.49
N PRO A 74 24.36 4.81 -18.51
CA PRO A 74 23.77 6.10 -18.89
C PRO A 74 23.11 6.15 -20.28
N ASP A 75 23.53 5.26 -21.18
CA ASP A 75 23.02 5.18 -22.55
C ASP A 75 22.06 4.00 -22.76
N ALA A 76 21.79 3.20 -21.73
CA ALA A 76 20.87 2.06 -21.82
C ALA A 76 19.40 2.51 -21.68
N SER A 77 18.48 1.78 -22.31
CA SER A 77 17.02 2.02 -22.23
C SER A 77 16.52 1.90 -20.78
N ASP A 78 17.14 1.05 -19.98
CA ASP A 78 16.80 0.71 -18.62
C ASP A 78 17.74 1.36 -17.57
N PHE A 79 18.12 2.59 -17.80
CA PHE A 79 18.83 3.36 -16.78
C PHE A 79 18.09 3.36 -15.45
N ASP A 80 16.79 3.60 -15.47
CA ASP A 80 15.89 3.31 -14.35
C ASP A 80 15.09 2.03 -14.68
N CYS A 81 15.14 1.03 -13.82
CA CYS A 81 14.34 -0.17 -13.90
C CYS A 81 13.06 0.05 -13.08
N TYR A 82 11.93 0.33 -13.75
CA TYR A 82 10.65 0.51 -13.09
C TYR A 82 9.90 -0.82 -12.96
N THR A 83 8.68 -0.76 -12.46
CA THR A 83 7.83 -1.89 -12.11
C THR A 83 7.63 -2.91 -13.23
N GLY A 84 7.31 -4.14 -12.83
CA GLY A 84 7.13 -5.26 -13.74
C GLY A 84 6.53 -6.50 -13.08
N SER A 85 6.94 -7.67 -13.58
CA SER A 85 6.51 -8.98 -13.06
C SER A 85 7.54 -10.08 -13.31
N VAL A 86 7.44 -11.16 -12.56
CA VAL A 86 8.23 -12.37 -12.75
C VAL A 86 7.28 -13.53 -13.05
N VAL A 87 7.60 -14.33 -14.06
CA VAL A 87 6.87 -15.56 -14.39
C VAL A 87 7.83 -16.69 -14.67
N ARG A 88 7.34 -17.92 -14.59
CA ARG A 88 8.06 -19.13 -14.98
C ARG A 88 7.37 -19.75 -16.18
N ASP A 89 8.13 -20.10 -17.21
CA ASP A 89 7.62 -20.84 -18.36
C ASP A 89 7.48 -22.35 -18.08
N GLU A 90 7.02 -23.09 -19.07
CA GLU A 90 6.80 -24.54 -18.98
C GLU A 90 8.12 -25.34 -18.94
N GLU A 91 9.21 -24.77 -19.45
CA GLU A 91 10.57 -25.35 -19.42
C GLU A 91 11.29 -25.07 -18.09
N GLY A 92 10.71 -24.21 -17.22
CA GLY A 92 11.27 -23.83 -15.92
C GLY A 92 12.15 -22.58 -15.97
N THR A 93 12.29 -21.93 -17.12
CA THR A 93 12.98 -20.64 -17.24
C THR A 93 12.18 -19.55 -16.52
N LEU A 94 12.88 -18.71 -15.78
CA LEU A 94 12.29 -17.54 -15.17
C LEU A 94 12.42 -16.35 -16.11
N HIS A 95 11.33 -15.63 -16.30
CA HIS A 95 11.26 -14.42 -17.09
C HIS A 95 10.89 -13.25 -16.20
N LEU A 96 11.69 -12.21 -16.24
CA LEU A 96 11.45 -10.94 -15.55
C LEU A 96 11.17 -9.88 -16.60
N PHE A 97 9.96 -9.34 -16.59
CA PHE A 97 9.53 -8.23 -17.43
C PHE A 97 9.50 -6.97 -16.57
N TYR A 98 10.05 -5.87 -17.06
CA TYR A 98 10.10 -4.61 -16.33
C TYR A 98 10.03 -3.43 -17.28
N THR A 99 9.80 -2.27 -16.74
CA THR A 99 9.82 -1.03 -17.51
C THR A 99 11.23 -0.47 -17.52
N GLY A 100 11.81 -0.32 -18.69
CA GLY A 100 13.04 0.45 -18.91
C GLY A 100 12.69 1.91 -19.13
N HIS A 101 13.38 2.80 -18.41
CA HIS A 101 13.26 4.26 -18.55
C HIS A 101 14.62 4.93 -18.52
N ASN A 102 14.85 5.84 -19.47
CA ASN A 102 16.05 6.67 -19.44
C ASN A 102 15.70 8.12 -19.80
N PRO A 103 15.76 9.05 -18.84
CA PRO A 103 15.40 10.45 -19.08
C PRO A 103 16.37 11.19 -20.01
N ARG A 104 17.50 10.55 -20.41
CA ARG A 104 18.45 11.10 -21.39
C ARG A 104 18.13 10.72 -22.82
N ILE A 105 17.36 9.64 -23.02
CA ILE A 105 17.01 9.15 -24.34
C ILE A 105 15.71 9.86 -24.78
N LYS A 106 15.79 10.56 -25.90
CA LYS A 106 14.63 11.14 -26.54
C LYS A 106 14.23 10.24 -27.71
N THR A 107 12.99 9.78 -27.72
CA THR A 107 12.46 8.96 -28.78
C THR A 107 11.33 9.66 -29.52
N GLY A 108 11.06 9.24 -30.76
CA GLY A 108 9.99 9.78 -31.60
C GLY A 108 10.49 10.55 -32.83
N PRO A 109 9.61 10.77 -33.84
CA PRO A 109 9.99 11.29 -35.16
C PRO A 109 10.65 12.67 -35.13
N ASP A 110 10.39 13.47 -34.09
CA ASP A 110 10.95 14.83 -33.98
C ASP A 110 11.93 14.95 -32.78
N GLY A 111 12.39 13.83 -32.17
CA GLY A 111 13.18 13.84 -30.94
C GLY A 111 12.48 14.49 -29.76
N GLY A 112 11.14 14.53 -29.80
CA GLY A 112 10.30 15.33 -28.91
C GLY A 112 9.73 14.59 -27.71
N PHE A 113 9.71 13.26 -27.68
CA PHE A 113 9.26 12.52 -26.51
C PHE A 113 10.38 12.46 -25.48
N LYS A 114 10.19 13.20 -24.42
CA LYS A 114 10.95 13.03 -23.18
C LYS A 114 10.29 11.89 -22.43
N ASP A 115 11.07 11.11 -21.71
CA ASP A 115 10.54 10.10 -20.78
C ASP A 115 9.82 8.90 -21.44
N ALA A 116 10.15 8.55 -22.69
CA ALA A 116 9.61 7.34 -23.32
C ALA A 116 10.05 6.10 -22.55
N GLN A 117 9.10 5.19 -22.39
CA GLN A 117 9.26 3.94 -21.65
C GLN A 117 9.28 2.77 -22.63
N VAL A 118 9.99 1.72 -22.27
CA VAL A 118 10.03 0.45 -23.01
C VAL A 118 9.72 -0.71 -22.09
N VAL A 119 9.14 -1.76 -22.64
CA VAL A 119 9.13 -3.05 -21.94
C VAL A 119 10.50 -3.69 -22.14
N ALA A 120 11.16 -4.02 -21.06
CA ALA A 120 12.45 -4.69 -21.03
C ALA A 120 12.32 -6.11 -20.46
N HIS A 121 13.24 -6.99 -20.82
CA HIS A 121 13.16 -8.41 -20.52
C HIS A 121 14.50 -8.95 -20.01
N ALA A 122 14.45 -9.77 -18.96
CA ALA A 122 15.59 -10.53 -18.46
C ALA A 122 15.15 -11.99 -18.17
N THR A 123 16.08 -12.92 -18.24
CA THR A 123 15.84 -14.33 -17.96
C THR A 123 16.80 -14.90 -16.94
N SER A 124 16.39 -15.97 -16.26
CA SER A 124 17.23 -16.78 -15.39
C SER A 124 16.91 -18.27 -15.54
N SER A 125 17.93 -19.12 -15.43
CA SER A 125 17.78 -20.58 -15.48
C SER A 125 17.32 -21.20 -14.16
N GLY A 126 16.79 -20.39 -13.22
CA GLY A 126 16.22 -20.87 -11.95
C GLY A 126 16.76 -20.15 -10.70
N ASP A 127 17.81 -19.32 -10.82
CA ASP A 127 18.31 -18.50 -9.73
C ASP A 127 17.63 -17.11 -9.77
N LEU A 128 16.77 -16.84 -8.80
CA LEU A 128 16.04 -15.57 -8.68
C LEU A 128 16.94 -14.39 -8.29
N THR A 129 18.24 -14.60 -8.13
CA THR A 129 19.23 -13.55 -7.85
C THR A 129 20.18 -13.28 -9.01
N ASP A 130 20.13 -14.07 -10.08
CA ASP A 130 21.02 -13.93 -11.25
C ASP A 130 20.20 -13.82 -12.55
N TRP A 131 20.22 -12.65 -13.16
CA TRP A 131 19.39 -12.30 -14.31
C TRP A 131 20.22 -11.86 -15.51
N THR A 132 19.96 -12.45 -16.66
CA THR A 132 20.55 -12.03 -17.95
C THR A 132 19.55 -11.12 -18.66
N LYS A 133 19.92 -9.85 -18.87
CA LYS A 133 19.12 -8.88 -19.63
C LYS A 133 19.23 -9.11 -21.12
N HIS A 134 18.14 -8.89 -21.84
CA HIS A 134 18.00 -9.08 -23.29
C HIS A 134 17.54 -7.79 -23.98
N PRO A 135 18.41 -6.77 -24.09
CA PRO A 135 18.03 -5.49 -24.70
C PRO A 135 17.57 -5.60 -26.15
N GLU A 136 17.91 -6.68 -26.84
CA GLU A 136 17.42 -7.02 -28.19
C GLU A 136 15.95 -7.40 -28.24
N TRP A 137 15.33 -7.67 -27.09
CA TRP A 137 13.90 -7.96 -26.95
C TRP A 137 13.09 -6.77 -26.41
N ASP A 138 13.77 -5.66 -26.10
CA ASP A 138 13.09 -4.45 -25.65
C ASP A 138 12.17 -3.91 -26.74
N PHE A 139 10.99 -3.44 -26.35
CA PHE A 139 10.07 -2.84 -27.31
C PHE A 139 9.35 -1.61 -26.74
N PRO A 140 9.16 -0.57 -27.57
CA PRO A 140 8.46 0.66 -27.20
C PRO A 140 6.94 0.48 -27.27
N ALA A 141 6.22 1.53 -26.90
CA ALA A 141 4.77 1.58 -27.02
C ALA A 141 4.30 1.27 -28.45
N LEU A 142 3.26 0.46 -28.53
CA LEU A 142 2.60 0.13 -29.80
C LEU A 142 1.73 1.31 -30.28
N ALA A 143 1.41 1.30 -31.57
CA ALA A 143 0.56 2.34 -32.17
C ALA A 143 -0.79 2.45 -31.45
N GLY A 144 -1.24 3.67 -31.15
CA GLY A 144 -2.48 3.93 -30.42
C GLY A 144 -2.32 4.02 -28.89
N TYR A 145 -1.10 3.88 -28.37
CA TYR A 145 -0.77 4.05 -26.95
C TYR A 145 0.28 5.14 -26.72
N SER A 146 0.30 5.71 -25.54
CA SER A 146 1.25 6.76 -25.17
C SER A 146 2.65 6.19 -24.92
N PRO A 147 3.71 6.70 -25.57
CA PRO A 147 5.07 6.25 -25.31
C PRO A 147 5.62 6.72 -23.95
N GLU A 148 5.04 7.75 -23.34
CA GLU A 148 5.43 8.28 -22.02
C GLU A 148 4.75 7.54 -20.87
N ASP A 149 3.75 6.73 -21.18
CA ASP A 149 3.06 5.84 -20.24
C ASP A 149 2.93 4.47 -20.90
N TRP A 150 4.01 3.70 -20.86
CA TRP A 150 4.10 2.34 -21.39
C TRP A 150 4.87 1.50 -20.40
N ARG A 151 4.20 1.16 -19.27
CA ARG A 151 4.90 0.64 -18.09
C ARG A 151 4.18 -0.46 -17.36
N ASP A 152 4.87 -0.99 -16.36
CA ASP A 152 4.41 -1.95 -15.36
C ASP A 152 3.94 -3.28 -15.98
N PRO A 153 4.74 -3.92 -16.87
CA PRO A 153 4.35 -5.15 -17.52
C PRO A 153 4.03 -6.23 -16.50
N PHE A 154 2.79 -6.69 -16.51
CA PHE A 154 2.34 -7.83 -15.72
C PHE A 154 2.01 -8.99 -16.64
N VAL A 155 2.80 -10.04 -16.57
CA VAL A 155 2.65 -11.22 -17.42
C VAL A 155 1.98 -12.35 -16.65
N PHE A 156 0.98 -12.98 -17.28
CA PHE A 156 0.28 -14.12 -16.73
C PHE A 156 -0.29 -15.00 -17.85
N ARG A 157 -0.70 -16.20 -17.49
CA ARG A 157 -1.42 -17.10 -18.40
C ARG A 157 -2.71 -17.55 -17.75
N PRO A 158 -3.89 -17.23 -18.30
CA PRO A 158 -5.16 -17.57 -17.68
C PRO A 158 -5.37 -19.09 -17.53
N ASN A 159 -4.93 -19.86 -18.49
CA ASN A 159 -4.87 -21.32 -18.49
C ASN A 159 -3.96 -21.81 -19.64
N ALA A 160 -3.67 -23.11 -19.69
CA ALA A 160 -2.76 -23.70 -20.67
C ALA A 160 -3.22 -23.60 -22.14
N ASP A 161 -4.52 -23.43 -22.38
CA ASP A 161 -5.08 -23.35 -23.75
C ASP A 161 -5.04 -21.92 -24.33
N ARG A 162 -4.61 -20.93 -23.52
CA ARG A 162 -4.52 -19.53 -23.96
C ARG A 162 -3.06 -19.08 -24.09
N PRO A 163 -2.77 -18.08 -24.95
CA PRO A 163 -1.44 -17.47 -24.99
C PRO A 163 -1.09 -16.78 -23.67
N TRP A 164 0.18 -16.53 -23.45
CA TRP A 164 0.63 -15.60 -22.42
C TRP A 164 0.05 -14.24 -22.67
N GLN A 165 -0.33 -13.56 -21.62
CA GLN A 165 -0.85 -12.19 -21.66
C GLN A 165 0.06 -11.27 -20.90
N MET A 166 0.31 -10.08 -21.44
CA MET A 166 0.99 -8.98 -20.76
C MET A 166 0.02 -7.83 -20.62
N LEU A 167 -0.15 -7.35 -19.42
CA LEU A 167 -0.90 -6.13 -19.13
C LEU A 167 0.07 -4.96 -18.96
N LEU A 168 -0.32 -3.79 -19.45
CA LEU A 168 0.49 -2.59 -19.35
C LEU A 168 -0.37 -1.40 -18.91
N ALA A 169 0.15 -0.62 -17.98
CA ALA A 169 -0.40 0.68 -17.63
C ALA A 169 -0.05 1.67 -18.75
N THR A 170 -1.07 2.21 -19.42
CA THR A 170 -0.86 3.15 -20.52
C THR A 170 -2.02 4.12 -20.69
N ARG A 171 -1.96 4.95 -21.72
CA ARG A 171 -3.00 5.94 -22.07
C ARG A 171 -3.32 5.92 -23.57
N ARG A 172 -4.53 6.33 -23.89
CA ARG A 172 -4.91 6.70 -25.26
C ARG A 172 -4.51 8.15 -25.52
N PRO A 173 -3.61 8.44 -26.46
CA PRO A 173 -3.12 9.81 -26.72
C PRO A 173 -4.21 10.76 -27.23
N ASP A 174 -5.24 10.23 -27.89
CA ASP A 174 -6.33 11.01 -28.49
C ASP A 174 -7.51 11.26 -27.52
N GLU A 175 -7.45 10.68 -26.32
CA GLU A 175 -8.49 10.84 -25.28
C GLU A 175 -8.18 12.01 -24.34
N PRO A 176 -9.20 12.58 -23.66
CA PRO A 176 -8.98 13.61 -22.66
C PRO A 176 -8.05 13.13 -21.53
N TYR A 177 -6.96 13.85 -21.30
CA TYR A 177 -5.85 13.44 -20.44
C TYR A 177 -6.25 12.77 -19.11
N ARG A 178 -7.23 13.36 -18.38
CA ARG A 178 -7.66 12.82 -17.07
C ARG A 178 -8.49 11.54 -17.15
N ARG A 179 -8.82 11.07 -18.34
CA ARG A 179 -9.68 9.92 -18.58
C ARG A 179 -9.13 8.99 -19.66
N SER A 180 -7.87 9.16 -19.99
CA SER A 180 -7.22 8.43 -21.09
C SER A 180 -6.57 7.12 -20.67
N GLY A 181 -6.58 6.81 -19.36
CA GLY A 181 -5.96 5.60 -18.84
C GLY A 181 -6.64 4.32 -19.35
N VAL A 182 -5.82 3.38 -19.74
CA VAL A 182 -6.19 2.06 -20.23
C VAL A 182 -5.20 1.01 -19.72
N VAL A 183 -5.69 -0.17 -19.37
CA VAL A 183 -4.85 -1.35 -19.15
C VAL A 183 -4.79 -2.10 -20.48
N ALA A 184 -3.71 -1.87 -21.24
CA ALA A 184 -3.48 -2.55 -22.50
C ALA A 184 -3.21 -4.03 -22.27
N ARG A 185 -3.51 -4.85 -23.26
CA ARG A 185 -3.23 -6.30 -23.27
C ARG A 185 -2.46 -6.65 -24.53
N LEU A 186 -1.36 -7.36 -24.35
CA LEU A 186 -0.62 -8.00 -25.41
C LEU A 186 -0.68 -9.52 -25.23
N GLU A 187 -0.47 -10.26 -26.30
CA GLU A 187 -0.43 -11.72 -26.29
C GLU A 187 0.88 -12.24 -26.89
N SER A 188 1.37 -13.36 -26.35
CA SER A 188 2.58 -14.04 -26.82
C SER A 188 2.44 -15.56 -26.70
N ASP A 189 3.06 -16.26 -27.65
CA ASP A 189 3.17 -17.72 -27.59
C ASP A 189 4.56 -18.18 -27.09
N ASP A 190 5.56 -17.26 -27.07
CA ASP A 190 6.97 -17.54 -26.79
C ASP A 190 7.61 -16.64 -25.72
N LEU A 191 6.83 -15.73 -25.10
CA LEU A 191 7.28 -14.74 -24.12
C LEU A 191 8.31 -13.71 -24.67
N VAL A 192 8.60 -13.73 -25.96
CA VAL A 192 9.55 -12.83 -26.64
C VAL A 192 8.85 -11.95 -27.66
N THR A 193 7.99 -12.54 -28.46
CA THR A 193 7.25 -11.83 -29.51
C THR A 193 5.84 -11.48 -29.04
N TRP A 194 5.54 -10.21 -28.92
CA TRP A 194 4.26 -9.71 -28.42
C TRP A 194 3.42 -9.07 -29.51
N ARG A 195 2.13 -9.38 -29.55
CA ARG A 195 1.14 -8.79 -30.45
C ARG A 195 0.07 -8.05 -29.68
N ASP A 196 -0.40 -6.95 -30.24
CA ASP A 196 -1.52 -6.18 -29.68
C ASP A 196 -2.80 -7.03 -29.63
N ALA A 197 -3.58 -6.83 -28.58
CA ALA A 197 -4.87 -7.44 -28.36
C ALA A 197 -5.86 -6.39 -27.80
N GLU A 198 -7.13 -6.74 -27.77
CA GLU A 198 -8.14 -5.86 -27.16
C GLU A 198 -7.75 -5.57 -25.69
N PRO A 199 -7.75 -4.29 -25.25
CA PRO A 199 -7.43 -3.96 -23.88
C PRO A 199 -8.26 -4.76 -22.87
N ILE A 200 -7.64 -5.14 -21.76
CA ILE A 200 -8.39 -5.86 -20.72
C ILE A 200 -9.38 -4.95 -20.00
N TRP A 201 -9.07 -3.65 -19.94
CA TRP A 201 -9.93 -2.68 -19.27
C TRP A 201 -9.64 -1.25 -19.73
N GLU A 202 -10.66 -0.56 -20.23
CA GLU A 202 -10.64 0.82 -20.71
C GLU A 202 -11.81 1.59 -20.08
N PRO A 203 -11.67 2.08 -18.83
CA PRO A 203 -12.78 2.64 -18.06
C PRO A 203 -13.12 4.10 -18.38
N HIS A 204 -12.32 4.81 -19.18
CA HIS A 204 -12.44 6.26 -19.44
C HIS A 204 -12.50 7.08 -18.14
N ARG A 205 -11.65 6.78 -17.17
CA ARG A 205 -11.78 7.33 -15.83
C ARG A 205 -10.51 7.95 -15.26
N PHE A 206 -9.38 7.30 -15.29
CA PHE A 206 -8.14 7.75 -14.65
C PHE A 206 -7.12 8.24 -15.68
N ILE A 207 -6.04 8.86 -15.19
CA ILE A 207 -4.90 9.18 -16.06
C ILE A 207 -4.22 7.89 -16.49
N THR A 208 -3.88 7.02 -15.51
CA THR A 208 -3.37 5.66 -15.74
C THR A 208 -3.89 4.72 -14.66
N GLN A 209 -3.76 3.41 -14.90
CA GLN A 209 -3.96 2.35 -13.93
C GLN A 209 -2.61 1.65 -13.77
N GLU A 210 -1.80 2.13 -12.82
CA GLU A 210 -0.42 1.67 -12.57
C GLU A 210 -0.39 0.29 -11.92
N CYS A 211 0.72 -0.41 -12.07
CA CYS A 211 1.02 -1.66 -11.40
C CYS A 211 -0.09 -2.72 -11.55
N PRO A 212 -0.62 -2.96 -12.77
CA PRO A 212 -1.68 -3.95 -12.94
C PRO A 212 -1.24 -5.33 -12.44
N ASP A 213 -2.19 -6.05 -11.85
CA ASP A 213 -2.01 -7.43 -11.38
C ASP A 213 -3.33 -8.17 -11.57
N VAL A 214 -3.29 -9.37 -12.10
CA VAL A 214 -4.48 -10.20 -12.32
C VAL A 214 -4.28 -11.58 -11.73
N PHE A 215 -5.25 -12.03 -10.96
CA PHE A 215 -5.26 -13.38 -10.42
C PHE A 215 -6.67 -13.95 -10.35
N GLN A 216 -6.72 -15.28 -10.29
CA GLN A 216 -7.93 -16.01 -9.97
C GLN A 216 -7.90 -16.48 -8.52
N TRP A 217 -9.04 -16.35 -7.84
CA TRP A 217 -9.26 -16.95 -6.52
C TRP A 217 -10.65 -17.57 -6.52
N ASP A 218 -10.70 -18.88 -6.38
CA ASP A 218 -11.89 -19.70 -6.59
C ASP A 218 -12.58 -19.38 -7.92
N GLU A 219 -13.84 -18.97 -7.88
CA GLU A 219 -14.63 -18.65 -9.08
C GLU A 219 -14.49 -17.19 -9.55
N TRP A 220 -13.69 -16.37 -8.85
CA TRP A 220 -13.56 -14.95 -9.11
C TRP A 220 -12.20 -14.60 -9.70
N TRP A 221 -12.22 -13.69 -10.66
CA TRP A 221 -11.04 -13.02 -11.17
C TRP A 221 -10.93 -11.63 -10.58
N TYR A 222 -9.72 -11.20 -10.31
CA TYR A 222 -9.39 -9.91 -9.74
C TYR A 222 -8.42 -9.17 -10.65
N LEU A 223 -8.70 -7.88 -10.90
CA LEU A 223 -7.79 -6.93 -11.51
C LEU A 223 -7.44 -5.89 -10.45
N VAL A 224 -6.20 -5.90 -10.01
CA VAL A 224 -5.64 -4.92 -9.07
C VAL A 224 -4.89 -3.85 -9.85
N TYR A 225 -4.99 -2.62 -9.43
CA TYR A 225 -4.26 -1.50 -10.00
C TYR A 225 -4.16 -0.35 -9.00
N SER A 226 -3.18 0.54 -9.20
CA SER A 226 -3.04 1.78 -8.42
C SER A 226 -3.34 2.99 -9.29
N GLU A 227 -3.94 4.03 -8.69
CA GLU A 227 -4.26 5.25 -9.38
C GLU A 227 -3.92 6.48 -8.52
N PHE A 228 -3.35 7.50 -9.14
CA PHE A 228 -2.89 8.73 -8.49
C PHE A 228 -3.74 9.95 -8.83
N SER A 229 -4.75 9.80 -9.67
CA SER A 229 -5.49 10.91 -10.25
C SER A 229 -6.85 11.18 -9.59
N ASP A 230 -7.28 10.32 -8.68
CA ASP A 230 -8.52 10.45 -7.90
C ASP A 230 -8.20 10.43 -6.40
N ALA A 231 -7.95 9.25 -5.81
CA ALA A 231 -7.75 9.10 -4.38
C ALA A 231 -6.30 8.75 -3.98
N PHE A 232 -5.44 8.49 -4.94
CA PHE A 232 -4.08 8.00 -4.71
C PHE A 232 -4.07 6.71 -3.87
N CYS A 233 -4.59 5.64 -4.43
CA CYS A 233 -4.72 4.37 -3.73
C CYS A 233 -4.65 3.16 -4.67
N THR A 234 -4.41 1.99 -4.09
CA THR A 234 -4.57 0.72 -4.78
C THR A 234 -6.03 0.27 -4.73
N ARG A 235 -6.56 -0.11 -5.88
CA ARG A 235 -7.94 -0.55 -6.08
C ARG A 235 -8.00 -1.95 -6.67
N TYR A 236 -9.17 -2.58 -6.59
CA TYR A 236 -9.43 -3.84 -7.28
C TYR A 236 -10.78 -3.85 -7.98
N ARG A 237 -10.89 -4.74 -8.96
CA ARG A 237 -12.12 -5.07 -9.69
C ARG A 237 -12.31 -6.57 -9.62
N ILE A 238 -13.57 -7.00 -9.75
CA ILE A 238 -13.94 -8.41 -9.74
C ILE A 238 -14.65 -8.79 -11.05
N ALA A 239 -14.44 -10.03 -11.49
CA ALA A 239 -15.10 -10.59 -12.67
C ALA A 239 -15.30 -12.10 -12.52
N LYS A 240 -16.13 -12.69 -13.38
CA LYS A 240 -16.26 -14.16 -13.50
C LYS A 240 -15.40 -14.76 -14.64
N SER A 241 -14.70 -13.91 -15.36
CA SER A 241 -13.84 -14.29 -16.50
C SER A 241 -12.56 -13.46 -16.46
N PRO A 242 -11.42 -14.00 -16.93
CA PRO A 242 -10.18 -13.23 -17.08
C PRO A 242 -10.32 -12.05 -18.07
N ASP A 243 -11.31 -12.07 -18.94
CA ASP A 243 -11.58 -11.01 -19.90
C ASP A 243 -12.62 -9.98 -19.40
N GLY A 244 -13.05 -10.09 -18.16
CA GLY A 244 -14.09 -9.24 -17.58
C GLY A 244 -15.52 -9.73 -17.88
N PRO A 245 -16.56 -8.88 -17.86
CA PRO A 245 -16.48 -7.47 -17.50
C PRO A 245 -16.06 -7.24 -16.03
N TRP A 246 -15.28 -6.17 -15.80
CA TRP A 246 -14.70 -5.84 -14.50
C TRP A 246 -15.61 -4.92 -13.69
N PHE A 247 -16.10 -5.39 -12.57
CA PHE A 247 -17.02 -4.68 -11.69
C PHE A 247 -16.30 -4.10 -10.48
N ALA A 248 -16.69 -2.88 -10.08
CA ALA A 248 -16.23 -2.26 -8.85
C ALA A 248 -17.07 -2.74 -7.66
N PRO A 249 -16.49 -3.32 -6.61
CA PRO A 249 -17.15 -3.47 -5.32
C PRO A 249 -17.54 -2.11 -4.72
N ALA A 250 -18.42 -2.11 -3.74
CA ALA A 250 -18.83 -0.88 -3.05
C ALA A 250 -17.64 -0.22 -2.31
N ASP A 251 -16.78 -1.03 -1.70
CA ASP A 251 -15.44 -0.64 -1.25
C ASP A 251 -14.43 -1.37 -2.13
N ASP A 252 -13.81 -0.64 -3.04
CA ASP A 252 -12.90 -1.18 -4.04
C ASP A 252 -11.43 -0.85 -3.75
N THR A 253 -11.14 -0.30 -2.56
CA THR A 253 -9.79 0.09 -2.16
C THR A 253 -9.17 -0.94 -1.21
N VAL A 254 -7.87 -1.14 -1.35
CA VAL A 254 -7.08 -2.04 -0.48
C VAL A 254 -6.81 -1.37 0.87
N ASP A 255 -6.44 -0.11 0.82
CA ASP A 255 -6.11 0.73 1.97
C ASP A 255 -6.40 2.21 1.65
N GLY A 256 -5.96 3.13 2.49
CA GLY A 256 -6.00 4.57 2.25
C GLY A 256 -4.80 5.06 1.41
N ARG A 257 -4.69 6.38 1.32
CA ARG A 257 -3.72 7.03 0.43
C ARG A 257 -2.24 6.83 0.83
N ALA A 258 -1.94 6.42 2.06
CA ALA A 258 -0.55 6.21 2.48
C ALA A 258 0.05 4.89 1.97
N PHE A 259 -0.79 3.92 1.59
CA PHE A 259 -0.37 2.62 1.07
C PHE A 259 -0.62 2.55 -0.44
N TYR A 260 0.42 2.26 -1.23
CA TYR A 260 0.36 2.37 -2.68
C TYR A 260 1.07 1.23 -3.41
N ALA A 261 0.76 1.10 -4.70
CA ALA A 261 1.37 0.20 -5.68
C ALA A 261 1.37 -1.29 -5.25
N ALA A 262 0.32 -1.71 -4.53
CA ALA A 262 0.26 -3.09 -4.08
C ALA A 262 0.01 -4.05 -5.24
N LYS A 263 0.84 -5.10 -5.28
CA LYS A 263 0.68 -6.30 -6.10
C LYS A 263 0.50 -7.51 -5.19
N THR A 264 0.13 -8.65 -5.75
CA THR A 264 -0.35 -9.77 -4.93
C THR A 264 0.51 -11.02 -5.04
N VAL A 265 0.54 -11.79 -3.97
CA VAL A 265 1.14 -13.13 -3.95
C VAL A 265 0.27 -14.08 -3.13
N ALA A 266 0.13 -15.32 -3.60
CA ALA A 266 -0.40 -16.41 -2.81
C ALA A 266 0.77 -17.12 -2.11
N LEU A 267 0.61 -17.41 -0.81
CA LEU A 267 1.55 -18.22 -0.05
C LEU A 267 0.74 -19.24 0.76
N GLY A 268 0.82 -20.50 0.34
CA GLY A 268 -0.10 -21.52 0.81
C GLY A 268 -1.54 -21.23 0.36
N ASP A 269 -2.47 -21.27 1.30
CA ASP A 269 -3.89 -20.97 1.11
C ASP A 269 -4.27 -19.49 1.29
N ARG A 270 -3.28 -18.65 1.55
CA ARG A 270 -3.46 -17.22 1.85
C ARG A 270 -3.01 -16.34 0.70
N ARG A 271 -3.65 -15.19 0.58
CA ARG A 271 -3.26 -14.17 -0.39
C ARG A 271 -2.89 -12.86 0.32
N TYR A 272 -1.78 -12.30 -0.13
CA TYR A 272 -1.22 -11.09 0.43
C TYR A 272 -1.12 -10.00 -0.62
N PHE A 273 -1.36 -8.77 -0.21
CA PHE A 273 -1.14 -7.56 -0.98
C PHE A 273 0.08 -6.87 -0.41
N VAL A 274 1.11 -6.73 -1.21
CA VAL A 274 2.38 -6.16 -0.80
C VAL A 274 2.63 -4.87 -1.57
N GLY A 275 2.76 -3.78 -0.86
CA GLY A 275 3.01 -2.45 -1.40
C GLY A 275 3.95 -1.67 -0.49
N TRP A 276 3.93 -0.35 -0.60
CA TRP A 276 4.74 0.51 0.25
C TRP A 276 3.90 1.59 0.93
N ILE A 277 4.26 1.88 2.19
CA ILE A 277 3.72 3.03 2.93
C ILE A 277 4.65 4.20 2.66
N ALA A 278 4.09 5.23 2.02
CA ALA A 278 4.81 6.43 1.61
C ALA A 278 5.57 7.09 2.76
N SER A 279 6.77 7.57 2.48
CA SER A 279 7.48 8.45 3.40
C SER A 279 6.99 9.90 3.23
N LYS A 280 7.37 10.76 4.17
CA LYS A 280 7.14 12.19 4.08
C LYS A 280 8.46 12.96 4.12
N GLU A 281 8.46 14.14 3.50
CA GLU A 281 9.59 15.05 3.48
C GLU A 281 10.07 15.37 4.89
N ASP A 282 11.38 15.36 5.10
CA ASP A 282 12.06 15.59 6.37
C ASP A 282 11.62 14.64 7.51
N ARG A 283 10.93 13.53 7.20
CA ARG A 283 10.34 12.62 8.19
C ARG A 283 9.51 13.39 9.24
N ARG A 284 8.60 14.23 8.78
CA ARG A 284 7.71 15.06 9.61
C ARG A 284 6.25 14.81 9.21
N ASP A 285 5.36 14.86 10.18
CA ASP A 285 3.92 14.67 9.93
C ASP A 285 3.37 15.73 8.98
N GLY A 286 3.87 16.97 9.04
CA GLY A 286 3.52 18.05 8.12
C GLY A 286 4.27 18.04 6.78
N GLY A 287 5.19 17.11 6.57
CA GLY A 287 5.94 16.99 5.31
C GLY A 287 5.06 16.52 4.15
N ALA A 288 5.44 16.89 2.93
CA ALA A 288 4.78 16.40 1.72
C ALA A 288 5.00 14.89 1.57
N TRP A 289 3.97 14.17 1.11
CA TRP A 289 4.08 12.77 0.76
C TRP A 289 5.08 12.59 -0.39
N GLN A 290 5.94 11.60 -0.25
CA GLN A 290 6.97 11.27 -1.24
C GLN A 290 6.69 9.88 -1.83
N TRP A 291 7.15 9.66 -3.06
CA TRP A 291 7.17 8.33 -3.65
C TRP A 291 8.14 7.43 -2.87
N ALA A 292 7.84 6.12 -2.81
CA ALA A 292 8.55 5.12 -2.03
C ALA A 292 8.49 5.32 -0.49
N GLY A 293 8.82 4.27 0.23
CA GLY A 293 8.75 4.28 1.69
C GLY A 293 9.19 2.96 2.31
N THR A 294 8.32 2.38 3.11
CA THR A 294 8.53 1.11 3.81
C THR A 294 7.61 0.05 3.22
N MET A 295 8.14 -1.13 2.90
CA MET A 295 7.32 -2.27 2.45
C MET A 295 6.33 -2.66 3.54
N ALA A 296 5.08 -2.82 3.17
CA ALA A 296 4.02 -3.26 4.05
C ALA A 296 3.16 -4.31 3.36
N THR A 297 2.56 -5.17 4.16
CA THR A 297 1.76 -6.30 3.68
C THR A 297 0.41 -6.29 4.38
N LEU A 298 -0.65 -6.51 3.60
CA LEU A 298 -1.99 -6.80 4.09
C LEU A 298 -2.40 -8.19 3.64
N GLN A 299 -3.07 -8.93 4.50
CA GLN A 299 -3.66 -10.22 4.17
C GLN A 299 -5.08 -10.03 3.68
N ALA A 300 -5.38 -10.56 2.51
CA ALA A 300 -6.73 -10.52 1.97
C ALA A 300 -7.55 -11.73 2.43
N HIS A 301 -8.86 -11.50 2.64
CA HIS A 301 -9.84 -12.55 2.91
C HIS A 301 -11.01 -12.36 1.93
N GLN A 302 -11.30 -13.41 1.17
CA GLN A 302 -12.38 -13.42 0.19
C GLN A 302 -13.73 -13.67 0.87
N ARG A 303 -14.75 -12.91 0.49
CA ARG A 303 -16.16 -13.19 0.82
C ARG A 303 -16.82 -13.98 -0.30
N ALA A 304 -17.93 -14.62 0.01
CA ALA A 304 -18.70 -15.43 -0.96
C ALA A 304 -19.16 -14.64 -2.21
N ASP A 305 -19.33 -13.33 -2.07
CA ASP A 305 -19.69 -12.44 -3.18
C ASP A 305 -18.49 -11.95 -4.00
N GLY A 306 -17.29 -12.44 -3.72
CA GLY A 306 -16.04 -12.07 -4.37
C GLY A 306 -15.40 -10.78 -3.81
N THR A 307 -16.08 -10.06 -2.90
CA THR A 307 -15.45 -8.87 -2.29
C THR A 307 -14.35 -9.27 -1.31
N LEU A 308 -13.34 -8.41 -1.18
CA LEU A 308 -12.18 -8.65 -0.31
C LEU A 308 -12.30 -7.84 0.98
N ARG A 309 -11.75 -8.41 2.04
CA ARG A 309 -11.43 -7.75 3.31
C ARG A 309 -9.92 -7.73 3.45
N PHE A 310 -9.40 -6.73 4.12
CA PHE A 310 -7.97 -6.57 4.35
C PHE A 310 -7.66 -6.48 5.83
N ASP A 311 -6.73 -7.32 6.27
CA ASP A 311 -6.34 -7.49 7.65
C ASP A 311 -4.81 -7.49 7.78
N LEU A 312 -4.31 -7.38 9.01
CA LEU A 312 -2.89 -7.63 9.29
C LEU A 312 -2.56 -9.09 8.97
N PRO A 313 -1.38 -9.38 8.41
CA PRO A 313 -0.90 -10.75 8.27
C PRO A 313 -0.90 -11.51 9.59
N GLU A 314 -1.34 -12.76 9.58
CA GLU A 314 -1.33 -13.59 10.79
C GLU A 314 0.08 -13.72 11.41
N GLY A 315 1.13 -13.71 10.60
CA GLY A 315 2.50 -13.71 11.07
C GLY A 315 2.81 -12.49 11.96
N ILE A 316 2.31 -11.30 11.58
CA ILE A 316 2.44 -10.09 12.41
C ILE A 316 1.72 -10.30 13.75
N LYS A 317 0.45 -10.70 13.72
CA LYS A 317 -0.33 -10.95 14.96
C LYS A 317 0.35 -11.97 15.86
N ALA A 318 0.88 -13.05 15.29
CA ALA A 318 1.56 -14.12 16.03
C ALA A 318 2.93 -13.68 16.61
N ALA A 319 3.57 -12.65 16.08
CA ALA A 319 4.84 -12.14 16.56
C ALA A 319 4.71 -11.36 17.88
N TYR A 320 3.53 -10.82 18.20
CA TYR A 320 3.26 -10.02 19.39
C TYR A 320 2.62 -10.87 20.48
N THR A 321 3.45 -11.60 21.25
CA THR A 321 3.02 -12.66 22.20
C THR A 321 2.85 -12.18 23.63
N ASN A 322 3.47 -11.06 24.02
CA ASN A 322 3.42 -10.56 25.40
C ASN A 322 2.23 -9.59 25.55
N GLU A 323 1.02 -10.14 25.63
CA GLU A 323 -0.21 -9.37 25.76
C GLU A 323 -0.45 -8.90 27.18
N VAL A 324 -0.78 -7.63 27.35
CA VAL A 324 -1.16 -7.02 28.63
C VAL A 324 -2.52 -6.34 28.45
N ASP A 325 -3.50 -6.79 29.23
CA ASP A 325 -4.78 -6.08 29.36
C ASP A 325 -4.57 -4.84 30.25
N ILE A 326 -4.87 -3.68 29.66
CA ILE A 326 -4.70 -2.39 30.32
C ILE A 326 -6.03 -1.67 30.57
N THR A 327 -7.16 -2.32 30.31
CA THR A 327 -8.49 -1.75 30.45
C THR A 327 -8.71 -1.12 31.83
N ALA A 328 -8.33 -1.81 32.89
CA ALA A 328 -8.43 -1.32 34.27
C ALA A 328 -7.34 -0.30 34.69
N ARG A 329 -6.41 0.02 33.78
CA ARG A 329 -5.30 0.98 34.01
C ARG A 329 -5.54 2.32 33.34
N LEU A 330 -6.71 2.50 32.78
CA LEU A 330 -7.12 3.76 32.16
C LEU A 330 -7.62 4.74 33.22
N GLU A 331 -7.08 5.94 33.21
CA GLU A 331 -7.43 7.00 34.14
C GLU A 331 -8.14 8.13 33.40
N PRO A 332 -9.27 8.65 33.93
CA PRO A 332 -10.00 9.75 33.31
C PRO A 332 -9.18 11.03 33.34
N VAL A 333 -9.19 11.76 32.23
CA VAL A 333 -8.43 13.01 32.10
C VAL A 333 -9.28 14.23 32.49
N ASN A 334 -10.47 14.33 31.92
CA ASN A 334 -11.29 15.55 32.01
C ASN A 334 -12.63 15.35 32.73
N ASP A 335 -12.92 14.14 33.21
CA ASP A 335 -14.09 13.85 34.03
C ASP A 335 -13.77 12.73 35.05
N PRO A 336 -13.32 13.06 36.24
CA PRO A 336 -12.98 12.08 37.26
C PRO A 336 -14.13 11.14 37.69
N ALA A 337 -15.37 11.51 37.42
CA ALA A 337 -16.55 10.70 37.71
C ALA A 337 -16.98 9.78 36.55
N ALA A 338 -16.37 9.94 35.39
CA ALA A 338 -16.67 9.09 34.24
C ALA A 338 -16.03 7.70 34.44
N ALA A 339 -16.86 6.67 34.57
CA ALA A 339 -16.37 5.29 34.47
C ALA A 339 -15.78 5.06 33.07
N VAL A 340 -14.72 4.28 32.99
CA VAL A 340 -14.10 3.91 31.72
C VAL A 340 -15.15 3.29 30.81
N GLY A 341 -15.28 3.87 29.60
CA GLY A 341 -16.24 3.41 28.61
C GLY A 341 -17.69 3.85 28.86
N ALA A 342 -18.08 4.29 30.03
CA ALA A 342 -19.40 4.85 30.26
C ALA A 342 -19.46 6.27 29.65
N GLY A 343 -20.20 6.40 28.56
CA GLY A 343 -20.10 7.53 27.69
C GLY A 343 -20.56 8.87 28.22
N ALA A 344 -20.03 9.89 27.62
CA ALA A 344 -20.48 11.25 27.71
C ALA A 344 -21.45 11.56 26.58
N THR A 345 -22.73 11.64 26.84
CA THR A 345 -23.77 11.79 25.84
C THR A 345 -23.75 13.12 25.10
N THR A 346 -23.05 14.14 25.60
CA THR A 346 -23.05 15.49 25.01
C THR A 346 -21.72 16.21 25.20
N ARG A 347 -20.62 15.49 25.32
CA ARG A 347 -19.31 16.06 25.60
C ARG A 347 -18.18 15.12 25.15
N TYR A 348 -16.98 15.63 25.20
CA TYR A 348 -15.76 14.84 25.08
C TYR A 348 -15.37 14.23 26.44
N ALA A 349 -14.99 12.97 26.44
CA ALA A 349 -14.38 12.29 27.58
C ALA A 349 -13.24 11.38 27.07
N ALA A 350 -12.13 11.39 27.81
CA ALA A 350 -10.95 10.60 27.50
C ALA A 350 -10.38 9.92 28.73
N TRP A 351 -9.75 8.76 28.49
CA TRP A 351 -9.07 7.97 29.49
C TRP A 351 -7.70 7.59 28.96
N ILE A 352 -6.66 7.90 29.73
CA ILE A 352 -5.27 7.67 29.35
C ILE A 352 -4.70 6.50 30.15
N GLY A 353 -4.06 5.59 29.44
CA GLY A 353 -3.40 4.41 29.99
C GLY A 353 -1.89 4.56 30.13
N PRO A 354 -1.15 3.45 30.16
CA PRO A 354 0.31 3.46 30.29
C PRO A 354 1.01 4.00 29.04
N GLU A 355 2.34 4.15 29.14
CA GLU A 355 3.21 4.40 28.00
C GLU A 355 3.03 3.33 26.93
N LEU A 356 2.99 3.78 25.68
CA LEU A 356 2.84 2.93 24.51
C LEU A 356 4.22 2.64 23.90
N PRO A 357 4.63 1.36 23.81
CA PRO A 357 5.88 1.01 23.15
C PRO A 357 5.92 1.47 21.69
N SER A 358 7.11 1.74 21.17
CA SER A 358 7.31 2.12 19.76
C SER A 358 6.96 1.01 18.78
N GLU A 359 7.06 -0.24 19.25
CA GLU A 359 6.62 -1.46 18.55
C GLU A 359 5.56 -2.15 19.42
N ALA A 360 4.34 -2.19 18.93
CA ALA A 360 3.21 -2.74 19.66
C ALA A 360 2.07 -3.16 18.73
N LEU A 361 1.31 -4.15 19.17
CA LEU A 361 -0.02 -4.42 18.66
C LEU A 361 -1.04 -3.99 19.73
N VAL A 362 -1.81 -2.97 19.43
CA VAL A 362 -2.91 -2.47 20.28
C VAL A 362 -4.20 -3.07 19.75
N ALA A 363 -4.96 -3.76 20.62
CA ALA A 363 -6.27 -4.28 20.25
C ALA A 363 -7.34 -3.72 21.18
N VAL A 364 -8.44 -3.28 20.59
CA VAL A 364 -9.57 -2.64 21.29
C VAL A 364 -10.87 -3.32 20.87
N ASP A 365 -11.53 -3.92 21.86
CA ASP A 365 -12.90 -4.40 21.73
C ASP A 365 -13.84 -3.37 22.34
N LEU A 366 -14.79 -2.89 21.56
CA LEU A 366 -15.75 -1.89 21.99
C LEU A 366 -17.13 -2.14 21.40
N THR A 367 -18.13 -1.69 22.14
CA THR A 367 -19.54 -1.73 21.68
C THR A 367 -20.04 -0.30 21.49
N LEU A 368 -20.45 0.00 20.24
CA LEU A 368 -21.02 1.30 19.87
C LEU A 368 -22.53 1.34 20.15
N ASP A 369 -22.98 2.43 20.75
CA ASP A 369 -24.40 2.74 20.81
C ASP A 369 -24.85 3.44 19.50
N ALA A 370 -26.15 3.35 19.20
CA ALA A 370 -26.71 3.88 17.96
C ALA A 370 -26.51 5.40 17.77
N ASP A 371 -26.40 6.14 18.87
CA ASP A 371 -26.23 7.60 18.87
C ASP A 371 -24.77 8.04 18.98
N THR A 372 -23.81 7.14 18.98
CA THR A 372 -22.38 7.48 19.07
C THR A 372 -21.90 8.16 17.79
N ARG A 373 -21.35 9.36 17.91
CA ARG A 373 -20.83 10.11 16.76
C ARG A 373 -19.34 9.92 16.52
N SER A 374 -18.55 9.87 17.59
CA SER A 374 -17.10 9.70 17.47
C SER A 374 -16.55 8.98 18.70
N VAL A 375 -15.80 7.93 18.47
CA VAL A 375 -15.07 7.18 19.48
C VAL A 375 -13.74 6.74 18.90
N GLY A 376 -12.73 6.53 19.72
CA GLY A 376 -11.47 6.03 19.16
C GLY A 376 -10.36 5.84 20.17
N VAL A 377 -9.19 5.61 19.59
CA VAL A 377 -7.94 5.33 20.30
C VAL A 377 -7.00 6.54 20.17
N LEU A 378 -6.41 6.92 21.28
CA LEU A 378 -5.30 7.89 21.32
C LEU A 378 -3.99 7.13 21.33
N LEU A 379 -3.12 7.48 20.40
CA LEU A 379 -1.81 6.86 20.22
C LEU A 379 -0.72 7.90 20.51
N ARG A 380 0.28 7.51 21.30
CA ARG A 380 1.40 8.39 21.67
C ARG A 380 0.95 9.74 22.22
N THR A 381 -0.10 9.69 23.03
CA THR A 381 -0.69 10.90 23.60
C THR A 381 0.10 11.42 24.80
N SER A 382 -0.02 12.73 25.08
CA SER A 382 0.44 13.36 26.31
C SER A 382 -0.38 12.91 27.52
N ASP A 383 0.11 13.18 28.73
CA ASP A 383 -0.57 12.81 30.00
C ASP A 383 -1.96 13.43 30.13
N ASP A 384 -2.18 14.59 29.55
CA ASP A 384 -3.43 15.34 29.55
C ASP A 384 -4.34 15.02 28.33
N GLY A 385 -3.88 14.17 27.41
CA GLY A 385 -4.64 13.81 26.20
C GLY A 385 -4.75 14.91 25.14
N GLU A 386 -4.11 16.08 25.35
CA GLU A 386 -4.23 17.22 24.45
C GLU A 386 -3.37 17.10 23.19
N GLN A 387 -2.37 16.26 23.22
CA GLN A 387 -1.43 16.06 22.11
C GLN A 387 -1.26 14.59 21.82
N GLY A 388 -1.36 14.21 20.57
CA GLY A 388 -1.23 12.79 20.15
C GLY A 388 -1.77 12.56 18.74
N TYR A 389 -1.92 11.30 18.42
CA TYR A 389 -2.65 10.86 17.22
C TYR A 389 -3.99 10.27 17.66
N ALA A 390 -5.07 10.70 17.02
CA ALA A 390 -6.40 10.20 17.29
C ALA A 390 -6.88 9.35 16.12
N LEU A 391 -7.05 8.06 16.38
CA LEU A 391 -7.67 7.14 15.45
C LEU A 391 -9.15 7.03 15.80
N ARG A 392 -10.01 7.64 14.96
CA ARG A 392 -11.42 7.83 15.24
C ARG A 392 -12.32 6.96 14.38
N LEU A 393 -13.28 6.33 14.99
CA LEU A 393 -14.45 5.75 14.35
C LEU A 393 -15.58 6.78 14.38
N GLU A 394 -16.12 7.17 13.23
CA GLU A 394 -17.22 8.12 13.10
C GLU A 394 -18.43 7.42 12.46
N PRO A 395 -19.32 6.78 13.27
CA PRO A 395 -20.46 6.01 12.77
C PRO A 395 -21.46 6.84 11.94
N ASP A 396 -21.71 8.08 12.34
CA ASP A 396 -22.62 9.00 11.65
C ASP A 396 -22.14 9.37 10.23
N ARG A 397 -20.84 9.26 9.98
CA ARG A 397 -20.18 9.54 8.70
C ARG A 397 -19.67 8.29 7.98
N ASN A 398 -19.79 7.13 8.61
CA ASN A 398 -19.27 5.85 8.09
C ASN A 398 -17.79 5.96 7.66
N ARG A 399 -16.92 6.40 8.56
CA ARG A 399 -15.48 6.51 8.26
C ARG A 399 -14.59 6.21 9.45
N LEU A 400 -13.41 5.70 9.13
CA LEU A 400 -12.23 5.64 9.96
C LEU A 400 -11.35 6.85 9.64
N VAL A 401 -10.85 7.52 10.66
CA VAL A 401 -10.07 8.76 10.53
C VAL A 401 -8.82 8.66 11.39
N LEU A 402 -7.67 9.00 10.84
CA LEU A 402 -6.49 9.34 11.61
C LEU A 402 -6.32 10.85 11.62
N ASP A 403 -6.16 11.41 12.80
CA ASP A 403 -5.94 12.84 13.00
C ASP A 403 -4.77 13.07 13.95
N ARG A 404 -4.13 14.22 13.84
CA ARG A 404 -3.03 14.67 14.70
C ARG A 404 -3.51 15.81 15.58
N TRP A 405 -3.23 15.71 16.89
CA TRP A 405 -3.62 16.70 17.90
C TRP A 405 -2.43 17.27 18.65
N PRO A 406 -2.26 18.59 18.74
CA PRO A 406 -2.69 19.56 17.73
C PRO A 406 -1.84 19.42 16.47
N ARG A 407 -2.27 19.98 15.37
CA ARG A 407 -1.44 20.10 14.19
C ARG A 407 -0.26 21.02 14.46
N GLY A 408 0.90 20.71 13.87
CA GLY A 408 2.13 21.48 14.06
C GLY A 408 2.07 22.90 13.51
N SER A 409 1.16 23.16 12.56
CA SER A 409 0.91 24.49 12.00
C SER A 409 -0.58 24.80 12.12
N THR A 410 -0.95 25.58 13.11
CA THR A 410 -2.29 26.15 13.24
C THR A 410 -2.25 27.60 12.80
N GLY A 411 -3.27 28.06 12.09
CA GLY A 411 -3.42 29.49 11.79
C GLY A 411 -3.35 30.30 13.06
N GLY A 412 -2.58 31.39 13.09
CA GLY A 412 -2.41 32.25 14.23
C GLY A 412 -3.71 32.94 14.69
N GLU A 413 -4.71 32.93 13.80
CA GLU A 413 -6.00 33.57 13.98
C GLU A 413 -7.11 32.58 13.63
N GLN A 414 -8.03 32.34 14.53
CA GLN A 414 -9.10 31.34 14.30
C GLN A 414 -10.08 31.68 13.17
N TRP A 415 -10.06 32.91 12.67
CA TRP A 415 -10.83 33.32 11.49
C TRP A 415 -10.05 33.19 10.17
N GLN A 416 -8.81 32.72 10.19
CA GLN A 416 -8.04 32.48 8.98
C GLN A 416 -8.56 31.22 8.28
N ILE A 417 -9.26 31.38 7.18
CA ILE A 417 -9.85 30.27 6.41
C ILE A 417 -8.77 29.33 5.84
N LEU A 418 -7.58 29.88 5.54
CA LEU A 418 -6.44 29.11 5.02
C LEU A 418 -5.53 28.52 6.10
N GLY A 419 -5.81 28.79 7.37
CA GLY A 419 -5.07 28.22 8.48
C GLY A 419 -5.44 26.76 8.71
N ASP A 420 -4.48 25.97 9.18
CA ASP A 420 -4.77 24.63 9.67
C ASP A 420 -5.63 24.71 10.92
N VAL A 421 -6.62 23.83 11.01
CA VAL A 421 -7.37 23.64 12.26
C VAL A 421 -6.67 22.59 13.14
N PRO A 422 -6.74 22.70 14.48
CA PRO A 422 -6.01 21.82 15.40
C PRO A 422 -6.33 20.32 15.20
N HIS A 423 -7.53 19.99 14.81
CA HIS A 423 -8.02 18.61 14.68
C HIS A 423 -8.50 18.30 13.26
N ALA A 424 -7.80 18.79 12.24
CA ALA A 424 -8.15 18.46 10.87
C ALA A 424 -7.71 17.03 10.50
N VAL A 425 -8.54 16.40 9.68
CA VAL A 425 -8.30 15.03 9.18
C VAL A 425 -6.97 14.95 8.45
N GLU A 426 -6.10 14.04 8.88
CA GLU A 426 -4.85 13.72 8.19
C GLU A 426 -5.08 12.66 7.11
N LEU A 427 -5.73 11.55 7.50
CA LEU A 427 -6.12 10.45 6.63
C LEU A 427 -7.53 10.00 6.99
N GLU A 428 -8.27 9.54 6.00
CA GLU A 428 -9.59 8.95 6.22
C GLU A 428 -9.86 7.81 5.24
N ARG A 429 -10.75 6.92 5.64
CA ARG A 429 -11.25 5.83 4.81
C ARG A 429 -12.71 5.53 5.13
N PRO A 430 -13.56 5.25 4.12
CA PRO A 430 -14.92 4.76 4.34
C PRO A 430 -14.91 3.43 5.09
N VAL A 431 -15.76 3.31 6.09
CA VAL A 431 -16.02 2.07 6.83
C VAL A 431 -17.46 2.06 7.32
N LYS A 432 -18.15 0.92 7.21
CA LYS A 432 -19.50 0.80 7.75
C LYS A 432 -19.41 0.47 9.24
N LEU A 433 -19.96 1.36 10.07
CA LEU A 433 -19.98 1.24 11.52
C LEU A 433 -21.42 1.22 11.99
N ALA A 434 -21.96 0.06 12.25
CA ALA A 434 -23.28 -0.10 12.84
C ALA A 434 -23.19 -0.03 14.37
N ALA A 435 -24.32 0.20 15.05
CA ALA A 435 -24.37 -0.06 16.49
C ALA A 435 -24.06 -1.53 16.78
N GLY A 436 -23.31 -1.79 17.85
CA GLY A 436 -22.86 -3.13 18.23
C GLY A 436 -21.39 -3.25 18.45
N ALA A 437 -20.92 -4.49 18.53
CA ALA A 437 -19.51 -4.80 18.79
C ALA A 437 -18.62 -4.52 17.57
N HIS A 438 -17.48 -3.90 17.84
CA HIS A 438 -16.41 -3.64 16.89
C HIS A 438 -15.06 -4.02 17.47
N HIS A 439 -14.15 -4.44 16.61
CA HIS A 439 -12.76 -4.75 16.93
C HIS A 439 -11.83 -3.86 16.13
N LEU A 440 -10.93 -3.17 16.82
CA LEU A 440 -9.91 -2.33 16.22
C LEU A 440 -8.52 -2.85 16.60
N GLU A 441 -7.71 -3.19 15.63
CA GLU A 441 -6.29 -3.50 15.82
C GLU A 441 -5.44 -2.36 15.27
N VAL A 442 -4.38 -1.99 15.97
CA VAL A 442 -3.40 -0.99 15.54
C VAL A 442 -2.01 -1.57 15.72
N HIS A 443 -1.36 -1.84 14.62
CA HIS A 443 0.03 -2.27 14.60
C HIS A 443 0.95 -1.05 14.46
N LEU A 444 1.88 -0.91 15.39
CA LEU A 444 2.91 0.12 15.42
C LEU A 444 4.28 -0.53 15.25
N ASP A 445 5.06 -0.04 14.30
CA ASP A 445 6.45 -0.43 14.06
C ASP A 445 7.29 0.82 13.76
N GLY A 446 7.92 1.38 14.79
CA GLY A 446 8.60 2.66 14.69
C GLY A 446 7.66 3.80 14.30
N ASP A 447 7.84 4.37 13.11
CA ASP A 447 6.98 5.43 12.57
C ASP A 447 5.83 4.92 11.70
N VAL A 448 5.77 3.62 11.44
CA VAL A 448 4.67 2.99 10.68
C VAL A 448 3.51 2.68 11.62
N CYS A 449 2.31 2.98 11.15
CA CYS A 449 1.06 2.63 11.81
C CYS A 449 0.11 1.98 10.79
N VAL A 450 -0.40 0.81 11.11
CA VAL A 450 -1.44 0.13 10.32
C VAL A 450 -2.61 -0.17 11.24
N ALA A 451 -3.73 0.47 11.00
CA ALA A 451 -4.97 0.24 11.73
C ALA A 451 -5.92 -0.63 10.92
N VAL A 452 -6.60 -1.57 11.58
CA VAL A 452 -7.60 -2.44 10.94
C VAL A 452 -8.87 -2.47 11.78
N VAL A 453 -10.01 -2.23 11.15
CA VAL A 453 -11.34 -2.32 11.76
C VAL A 453 -12.01 -3.61 11.32
N ASP A 454 -12.48 -4.40 12.28
CA ASP A 454 -13.26 -5.64 12.11
C ASP A 454 -12.59 -6.68 11.19
N GLY A 455 -11.24 -6.70 11.14
CA GLY A 455 -10.48 -7.55 10.23
C GLY A 455 -10.87 -7.36 8.77
N ALA A 456 -11.25 -6.14 8.38
CA ALA A 456 -11.86 -5.87 7.09
C ALA A 456 -11.35 -4.61 6.38
N VAL A 457 -11.12 -3.54 7.12
CA VAL A 457 -10.79 -2.23 6.55
C VAL A 457 -9.50 -1.72 7.18
N ALA A 458 -8.44 -1.65 6.39
CA ALA A 458 -7.13 -1.18 6.82
C ALA A 458 -6.94 0.32 6.53
N LEU A 459 -6.18 1.01 7.37
CA LEU A 459 -5.70 2.37 7.17
C LEU A 459 -4.24 2.46 7.64
N SER A 460 -3.34 2.55 6.69
CA SER A 460 -1.91 2.76 6.93
C SER A 460 -1.56 4.23 7.06
N ALA A 461 -0.55 4.54 7.87
CA ALA A 461 -0.14 5.91 8.16
C ALA A 461 1.34 6.02 8.57
N ARG A 462 1.81 7.26 8.72
CA ARG A 462 3.08 7.62 9.36
C ARG A 462 2.85 8.47 10.59
N LEU A 463 3.62 8.20 11.64
CA LEU A 463 3.59 8.89 12.92
C LEU A 463 5.01 9.36 13.28
N TYR A 464 5.44 10.51 12.74
CA TYR A 464 6.82 10.98 12.87
C TYR A 464 7.08 11.89 14.07
N ASP A 465 6.23 12.90 14.26
CA ASP A 465 6.52 14.01 15.19
C ASP A 465 6.43 13.59 16.66
N ARG A 466 5.77 12.45 16.94
CA ARG A 466 5.64 11.88 18.29
C ARG A 466 6.09 10.43 18.30
N PRO A 467 7.38 10.18 18.61
CA PRO A 467 7.93 8.83 18.68
C PRO A 467 7.52 8.06 19.93
N ALA A 468 7.04 8.75 20.96
CA ALA A 468 6.63 8.18 22.25
C ALA A 468 5.42 8.91 22.82
N GLY A 469 4.80 8.32 23.81
CA GLY A 469 3.64 8.80 24.55
C GLY A 469 2.75 7.64 25.02
N ARG A 470 1.59 7.95 25.52
CA ARG A 470 0.67 6.98 26.12
C ARG A 470 -0.38 6.49 25.14
N VAL A 471 -1.02 5.39 25.48
CA VAL A 471 -2.25 4.92 24.83
C VAL A 471 -3.46 5.43 25.60
N GLY A 472 -4.56 5.70 24.89
CA GLY A 472 -5.80 6.08 25.52
C GLY A 472 -7.01 5.77 24.65
N VAL A 473 -8.18 6.01 25.19
CA VAL A 473 -9.45 5.96 24.47
C VAL A 473 -10.26 7.21 24.72
N PHE A 474 -11.12 7.56 23.81
CA PHE A 474 -12.00 8.73 23.95
C PHE A 474 -13.36 8.49 23.31
N VAL A 475 -14.32 9.29 23.73
CA VAL A 475 -15.62 9.42 23.07
C VAL A 475 -16.02 10.89 23.00
N GLN A 476 -16.67 11.24 21.90
CA GLN A 476 -17.25 12.56 21.69
C GLN A 476 -18.67 12.42 21.19
N ASP A 477 -19.62 13.04 21.91
CA ASP A 477 -21.05 13.02 21.59
C ASP A 477 -21.59 11.59 21.36
N GLY A 478 -21.60 10.78 22.43
CA GLY A 478 -22.10 9.43 22.33
C GLY A 478 -21.84 8.58 23.57
N VAL A 479 -22.20 7.32 23.45
CA VAL A 479 -21.99 6.28 24.45
C VAL A 479 -21.32 5.08 23.78
N PHE A 480 -20.29 4.54 24.41
CA PHE A 480 -19.72 3.26 24.03
C PHE A 480 -19.37 2.45 25.28
N THR A 481 -19.25 1.17 25.14
CA THR A 481 -18.67 0.31 26.15
C THR A 481 -17.29 -0.10 25.70
N LEU A 482 -16.28 0.10 26.54
CA LEU A 482 -14.97 -0.49 26.33
C LEU A 482 -14.98 -1.88 26.94
N ASP A 483 -14.99 -2.90 26.10
CA ASP A 483 -15.01 -4.29 26.55
C ASP A 483 -13.59 -4.74 26.93
N ARG A 484 -12.60 -4.36 26.12
CA ARG A 484 -11.20 -4.69 26.36
C ARG A 484 -10.25 -3.75 25.62
N LEU A 485 -9.11 -3.44 26.24
CA LEU A 485 -7.97 -2.79 25.60
C LEU A 485 -6.69 -3.52 25.98
N THR A 486 -5.98 -4.04 24.98
CA THR A 486 -4.71 -4.72 25.19
C THR A 486 -3.57 -4.06 24.43
N VAL A 487 -2.38 -4.19 24.98
CA VAL A 487 -1.12 -3.83 24.31
C VAL A 487 -0.22 -5.06 24.34
N SER A 488 0.14 -5.53 23.16
CA SER A 488 1.02 -6.68 23.00
C SER A 488 2.39 -6.23 22.49
N THR A 489 3.44 -6.84 23.00
CA THR A 489 4.82 -6.66 22.54
C THR A 489 5.41 -8.00 22.10
N ARG A 490 6.51 -7.95 21.39
CA ARG A 490 7.25 -9.12 20.90
C ARG A 490 8.00 -9.80 22.03
#